data_bf70b68376de62badfab50e737e84c11
#
_entry.id   bf70b68376de62badfab50e737e84c11
#
_cell.length_a   1.000
_cell.length_b   1.000
_cell.length_c   1.000
_cell.angle_alpha   90.00
_cell.angle_beta   90.00
_cell.angle_gamma   90.00
#
_symmetry.space_group_name_H-M   'P 1'
#
loop_
_entity.id
_entity.type
_entity.pdbx_description
1 polymer ?
#
loop_
_entity_poly.entity_id
_entity_poly.type
_entity_poly.pdbx_seq_one_letter_code
_entity_poly.pdbx_strand_id
1 'polypeptide(L)'
;MKRYSILLAVAASVLALSSCLDEHPKDQLEEDKIYSTASDIYVNAVASLYNYIGGANESEGIQGTCRGIYDYNTLTTDEAIIPIRGGDWYDGGLWNAMYQHKWTADDEPLYDTWKYIYKVIVLCNRSLDIIDARSPVGSSTPVLDASEAKEYKAEVRAVRALMYYEAMDMFGRVPLVLSTMEQPYTLAVDGSELPQQSERSEVFRFIFSELQDVLPFLPEDHSNKEGKYYGKITRPVANFLLAKLALNAEIYTYDDWTGGYAHRPSGKDIFFKVDGKQMDAWQTCIHYCDELALEDYALEDDYAFNFSTHNESSRENIFTIPMDKNIYTNQFHYLFRSYHYTHGGALGWGSENGTCATISTIKANHYGEADEDARCKINFVAGIVEIDYKQLIMDNGKPLEYQPFEVKQNLTNSPYVKTAGARMGKYEVDRTSYMDGKLPSNDIVLFRYADALLMKAEAKVRNGEDGSQELNAVRAREGMPAREATLDNILEERLLELVWEGCRRQDLIRFGKFTGAYDLREPLDGESSGYTTVFPIPQKCRDLNKHLEQNPGYTKYVYIY
;
A
#
# COMPACT_ATOMS: atom_id res chain seq x y z
N MET A 1 -40.32 59.78 34.98
CA MET A 1 -38.85 59.62 34.79
C MET A 1 -38.33 58.20 35.06
N LYS A 2 -38.75 57.47 36.06
CA LYS A 2 -38.22 56.10 36.36
C LYS A 2 -38.52 55.00 35.31
N ARG A 3 -39.59 55.13 34.50
CA ARG A 3 -39.92 54.16 33.44
C ARG A 3 -39.05 54.26 32.18
N TYR A 4 -38.55 55.47 31.84
CA TYR A 4 -37.66 55.67 30.69
C TYR A 4 -36.20 55.24 30.99
N SER A 5 -35.79 55.33 32.27
CA SER A 5 -34.44 54.88 32.66
C SER A 5 -34.28 53.36 32.61
N ILE A 6 -35.36 52.58 32.84
CA ILE A 6 -35.34 51.14 32.74
C ILE A 6 -35.32 50.68 31.28
N LEU A 7 -36.04 51.34 30.39
CA LEU A 7 -36.04 51.07 28.94
C LEU A 7 -34.68 51.38 28.30
N LEU A 8 -34.00 52.46 28.71
CA LEU A 8 -32.66 52.78 28.23
C LEU A 8 -31.61 51.75 28.77
N ALA A 9 -31.74 51.28 29.99
CA ALA A 9 -30.85 50.29 30.58
C ALA A 9 -31.00 48.89 29.92
N VAL A 10 -32.22 48.50 29.52
CA VAL A 10 -32.48 47.25 28.78
C VAL A 10 -32.00 47.36 27.33
N ALA A 11 -32.19 48.51 26.69
CA ALA A 11 -31.66 48.73 25.33
C ALA A 11 -30.13 48.77 25.28
N ALA A 12 -29.46 49.32 26.30
CA ALA A 12 -28.01 49.33 26.44
C ALA A 12 -27.44 47.91 26.75
N SER A 13 -28.15 47.08 27.50
CA SER A 13 -27.74 45.72 27.77
C SER A 13 -27.93 44.77 26.55
N VAL A 14 -28.93 45.01 25.68
CA VAL A 14 -29.11 44.23 24.45
C VAL A 14 -28.06 44.62 23.41
N LEU A 15 -27.64 45.89 23.34
CA LEU A 15 -26.55 46.34 22.47
C LEU A 15 -25.16 45.88 22.95
N ALA A 16 -24.98 45.65 24.24
CA ALA A 16 -23.73 45.13 24.79
C ALA A 16 -23.60 43.60 24.63
N LEU A 17 -24.69 42.85 24.38
CA LEU A 17 -24.68 41.43 24.11
C LEU A 17 -24.45 41.07 22.62
N SER A 18 -24.55 42.03 21.72
CA SER A 18 -24.29 41.82 20.29
C SER A 18 -22.85 42.11 19.86
N SER A 19 -22.00 42.60 20.76
CA SER A 19 -20.60 42.94 20.42
C SER A 19 -19.56 41.89 20.84
N CYS A 20 -19.99 40.71 21.36
CA CYS A 20 -19.09 39.65 21.86
C CYS A 20 -19.13 38.36 21.02
N LEU A 21 -19.53 38.44 19.74
CA LEU A 21 -19.62 37.24 18.89
C LEU A 21 -18.65 37.22 17.71
N ASP A 22 -17.76 38.20 17.60
CA ASP A 22 -16.61 38.14 16.71
C ASP A 22 -15.33 37.86 17.54
N GLU A 23 -15.31 36.72 18.25
CA GLU A 23 -14.05 36.14 18.68
C GLU A 23 -13.39 35.52 17.46
N HIS A 24 -12.55 36.28 16.78
CA HIS A 24 -11.51 35.68 15.93
C HIS A 24 -10.46 35.07 16.86
N PRO A 25 -10.35 33.73 16.95
CA PRO A 25 -9.29 33.10 17.72
C PRO A 25 -7.96 33.62 17.22
N LYS A 26 -7.16 34.25 18.05
CA LYS A 26 -5.87 34.85 17.66
C LYS A 26 -4.86 33.84 17.15
N ASP A 27 -5.15 32.54 17.29
CA ASP A 27 -4.29 31.41 16.94
C ASP A 27 -4.81 30.61 15.74
N GLN A 28 -5.90 31.01 15.06
CA GLN A 28 -6.35 30.41 13.81
C GLN A 28 -5.94 31.29 12.62
N LEU A 29 -5.18 30.69 11.71
CA LEU A 29 -4.91 31.30 10.42
C LEU A 29 -6.23 31.35 9.62
N GLU A 30 -6.58 32.52 9.10
CA GLU A 30 -7.71 32.66 8.20
C GLU A 30 -7.46 31.84 6.93
N GLU A 31 -8.45 31.09 6.49
CA GLU A 31 -8.32 30.19 5.34
C GLU A 31 -7.85 30.94 4.08
N ASP A 32 -8.28 32.18 3.89
CA ASP A 32 -7.85 33.04 2.78
C ASP A 32 -6.35 33.38 2.81
N LYS A 33 -5.72 33.35 3.97
CA LYS A 33 -4.27 33.55 4.10
C LYS A 33 -3.48 32.27 3.83
N ILE A 34 -4.06 31.10 4.13
CA ILE A 34 -3.43 29.79 3.90
C ILE A 34 -3.43 29.45 2.40
N TYR A 35 -4.44 29.92 1.65
CA TYR A 35 -4.64 29.62 0.22
C TYR A 35 -4.58 30.89 -0.64
N SER A 36 -3.61 31.76 -0.35
CA SER A 36 -3.52 33.09 -0.97
C SER A 36 -2.86 33.11 -2.35
N THR A 37 -2.07 32.10 -2.67
CA THR A 37 -1.38 31.94 -3.97
C THR A 37 -1.56 30.53 -4.51
N ALA A 38 -1.32 30.31 -5.82
CA ALA A 38 -1.32 28.99 -6.43
C ALA A 38 -0.33 28.04 -5.73
N SER A 39 0.85 28.54 -5.35
CA SER A 39 1.84 27.78 -4.60
C SER A 39 1.33 27.37 -3.21
N ASP A 40 0.65 28.26 -2.50
CA ASP A 40 0.09 27.94 -1.18
C ASP A 40 -1.00 26.88 -1.29
N ILE A 41 -1.87 26.96 -2.31
CA ILE A 41 -2.89 25.95 -2.59
C ILE A 41 -2.22 24.62 -2.90
N TYR A 42 -1.19 24.61 -3.75
CA TYR A 42 -0.47 23.39 -4.07
C TYR A 42 0.14 22.73 -2.84
N VAL A 43 0.90 23.47 -2.05
CA VAL A 43 1.59 22.93 -0.85
C VAL A 43 0.59 22.41 0.18
N ASN A 44 -0.47 23.16 0.47
CA ASN A 44 -1.38 22.86 1.59
C ASN A 44 -2.52 21.90 1.21
N ALA A 45 -2.98 21.91 -0.05
CA ALA A 45 -4.10 21.08 -0.48
C ALA A 45 -3.70 19.88 -1.36
N VAL A 46 -2.54 19.91 -2.05
CA VAL A 46 -2.10 18.83 -2.93
C VAL A 46 -0.91 18.09 -2.35
N ALA A 47 0.22 18.79 -2.20
CA ALA A 47 1.48 18.16 -1.76
C ALA A 47 1.37 17.54 -0.35
N SER A 48 0.55 18.13 0.53
CA SER A 48 0.31 17.59 1.87
C SER A 48 -0.29 16.17 1.88
N LEU A 49 -0.98 15.74 0.81
CA LEU A 49 -1.55 14.40 0.69
C LEU A 49 -0.47 13.33 0.58
N TYR A 50 0.68 13.64 0.00
CA TYR A 50 1.78 12.69 -0.14
C TYR A 50 2.44 12.31 1.18
N ASN A 51 2.29 13.14 2.23
CA ASN A 51 2.71 12.77 3.57
C ASN A 51 1.99 11.53 4.13
N TYR A 52 0.90 11.13 3.48
CA TYR A 52 0.11 9.95 3.86
C TYR A 52 0.32 8.74 2.94
N ILE A 53 1.12 8.83 1.87
CA ILE A 53 1.47 7.67 1.05
C ILE A 53 2.44 6.77 1.81
N GLY A 54 3.48 7.35 2.43
CA GLY A 54 4.23 6.74 3.51
C GLY A 54 3.56 7.00 4.87
N GLY A 55 4.18 6.57 5.95
CA GLY A 55 3.65 6.78 7.30
C GLY A 55 4.74 6.89 8.35
N ALA A 56 4.38 7.47 9.50
CA ALA A 56 5.24 7.57 10.69
C ALA A 56 4.70 6.73 11.86
N ASN A 57 3.46 6.26 11.77
CA ASN A 57 2.78 5.47 12.81
C ASN A 57 2.36 4.11 12.27
N GLU A 58 2.13 3.16 13.18
CA GLU A 58 1.58 1.84 12.83
C GLU A 58 0.24 1.98 12.08
N SER A 59 0.01 1.09 11.13
CA SER A 59 -1.17 1.03 10.26
C SER A 59 -1.40 2.26 9.35
N GLU A 60 -0.48 3.22 9.33
CA GLU A 60 -0.48 4.35 8.39
C GLU A 60 0.55 4.12 7.27
N GLY A 61 0.27 4.62 6.08
CA GLY A 61 1.09 4.42 4.88
C GLY A 61 0.76 3.14 4.10
N ILE A 62 1.05 3.16 2.81
CA ILE A 62 0.90 1.98 1.94
C ILE A 62 2.00 0.98 2.24
N GLN A 63 3.22 1.48 2.47
CA GLN A 63 4.37 0.71 2.92
C GLN A 63 5.18 1.50 3.97
N GLY A 64 6.17 0.85 4.57
CA GLY A 64 7.13 1.44 5.50
C GLY A 64 6.82 1.17 6.97
N THR A 65 5.58 1.21 7.38
CA THR A 65 5.17 0.95 8.78
C THR A 65 4.66 -0.47 9.00
N CYS A 66 4.43 -0.83 10.27
CA CYS A 66 3.93 -2.13 10.70
C CYS A 66 2.40 -2.15 10.85
N ARG A 67 1.80 -3.34 10.86
CA ARG A 67 0.39 -3.61 11.20
C ARG A 67 -0.62 -2.97 10.23
N GLY A 68 -0.18 -2.64 9.01
CA GLY A 68 -1.00 -2.03 7.97
C GLY A 68 -1.00 -2.82 6.66
N ILE A 69 -1.25 -2.12 5.57
CA ILE A 69 -1.42 -2.67 4.21
C ILE A 69 -0.28 -3.61 3.83
N TYR A 70 0.97 -3.20 4.06
CA TYR A 70 2.13 -4.01 3.72
C TYR A 70 2.15 -5.37 4.43
N ASP A 71 1.88 -5.40 5.74
CA ASP A 71 1.90 -6.65 6.51
C ASP A 71 0.79 -7.60 6.06
N TYR A 72 -0.40 -7.07 5.76
CA TYR A 72 -1.47 -7.88 5.19
C TYR A 72 -1.14 -8.42 3.79
N ASN A 73 -0.38 -7.69 2.99
CA ASN A 73 0.02 -8.12 1.66
C ASN A 73 1.21 -9.11 1.66
N THR A 74 1.99 -9.15 2.74
CA THR A 74 3.21 -9.95 2.86
C THR A 74 3.02 -11.13 3.81
N LEU A 75 2.55 -10.89 5.05
CA LEU A 75 2.52 -11.90 6.12
C LEU A 75 1.32 -12.85 6.06
N THR A 76 0.37 -12.61 5.17
CA THR A 76 -0.76 -13.53 4.91
C THR A 76 -0.44 -14.55 3.80
N THR A 77 0.81 -14.61 3.34
CA THR A 77 1.23 -15.32 2.13
C THR A 77 2.29 -16.37 2.40
N ASP A 78 2.72 -17.06 1.35
CA ASP A 78 3.85 -17.98 1.37
C ASP A 78 5.21 -17.25 1.38
N GLU A 79 5.23 -15.91 1.44
CA GLU A 79 6.45 -15.11 1.35
C GLU A 79 7.17 -14.96 2.68
N ALA A 80 6.49 -14.53 3.72
CA ALA A 80 7.10 -14.18 5.00
C ALA A 80 6.21 -14.50 6.21
N ILE A 81 6.83 -14.58 7.37
CA ILE A 81 6.16 -14.88 8.64
C ILE A 81 6.83 -14.13 9.80
N ILE A 82 6.06 -13.84 10.85
CA ILE A 82 6.57 -13.42 12.16
C ILE A 82 6.28 -14.55 13.16
N PRO A 83 7.28 -15.40 13.49
CA PRO A 83 7.11 -16.48 14.46
C PRO A 83 7.02 -15.96 15.89
N ILE A 84 6.32 -16.68 16.77
CA ILE A 84 6.44 -16.49 18.22
C ILE A 84 7.82 -16.97 18.65
N ARG A 85 8.64 -16.07 19.22
CA ARG A 85 10.03 -16.29 19.61
C ARG A 85 10.21 -16.29 21.13
N GLY A 86 9.62 -17.28 21.80
CA GLY A 86 9.60 -17.34 23.25
C GLY A 86 8.60 -16.36 23.85
N GLY A 87 9.09 -15.33 24.57
CA GLY A 87 8.25 -14.25 25.08
C GLY A 87 7.95 -13.15 24.07
N ASP A 88 8.67 -13.13 22.94
CA ASP A 88 8.57 -12.09 21.93
C ASP A 88 7.59 -12.45 20.81
N TRP A 89 6.95 -11.45 20.20
CA TRP A 89 6.11 -11.59 19.01
C TRP A 89 4.84 -12.44 19.19
N TYR A 90 4.38 -12.60 20.42
CA TYR A 90 3.05 -13.18 20.66
C TYR A 90 1.93 -12.19 20.32
N ASP A 91 2.03 -10.96 20.76
CA ASP A 91 1.10 -9.84 20.47
C ASP A 91 -0.38 -10.26 20.50
N GLY A 92 -0.80 -10.99 21.54
CA GLY A 92 -2.15 -11.53 21.61
C GLY A 92 -2.50 -12.59 20.55
N GLY A 93 -1.51 -13.07 19.79
CA GLY A 93 -1.68 -14.03 18.70
C GLY A 93 -1.85 -13.37 17.31
N LEU A 94 -1.74 -12.04 17.21
CA LEU A 94 -1.98 -11.26 15.98
C LEU A 94 -1.25 -11.82 14.76
N TRP A 95 0.08 -11.97 14.84
CA TRP A 95 0.91 -12.38 13.71
C TRP A 95 0.63 -13.81 13.25
N ASN A 96 0.34 -14.68 14.22
CA ASN A 96 -0.06 -16.06 13.92
C ASN A 96 -1.45 -16.09 13.29
N ALA A 97 -2.41 -15.32 13.80
CA ALA A 97 -3.74 -15.20 13.21
C ALA A 97 -3.68 -14.64 11.79
N MET A 98 -2.82 -13.64 11.54
CA MET A 98 -2.58 -13.08 10.21
C MET A 98 -2.06 -14.14 9.23
N TYR A 99 -1.01 -14.88 9.59
CA TYR A 99 -0.45 -15.94 8.76
C TYR A 99 -1.44 -17.10 8.51
N GLN A 100 -2.28 -17.42 9.49
CA GLN A 100 -3.28 -18.50 9.44
C GLN A 100 -4.62 -18.10 8.79
N HIS A 101 -4.77 -16.86 8.33
CA HIS A 101 -6.02 -16.26 7.86
C HIS A 101 -7.15 -16.27 8.91
N LYS A 102 -6.79 -16.22 10.19
CA LYS A 102 -7.72 -16.23 11.34
C LYS A 102 -8.05 -14.84 11.88
N TRP A 103 -7.90 -13.83 11.05
CA TRP A 103 -8.31 -12.48 11.38
C TRP A 103 -9.82 -12.36 11.60
N THR A 104 -10.22 -11.37 12.35
CA THR A 104 -11.62 -11.10 12.70
C THR A 104 -11.98 -9.64 12.42
N ALA A 105 -13.29 -9.33 12.46
CA ALA A 105 -13.77 -7.97 12.34
C ALA A 105 -13.39 -7.07 13.54
N ASP A 106 -12.94 -7.67 14.65
CA ASP A 106 -12.54 -6.98 15.87
C ASP A 106 -11.04 -6.66 15.92
N ASP A 107 -10.26 -7.07 14.91
CA ASP A 107 -8.82 -6.82 14.86
C ASP A 107 -8.53 -5.33 14.71
N GLU A 108 -7.84 -4.75 15.70
CA GLU A 108 -7.51 -3.33 15.74
C GLU A 108 -6.70 -2.87 14.51
N PRO A 109 -5.68 -3.62 14.01
CA PRO A 109 -4.94 -3.22 12.83
C PRO A 109 -5.80 -3.08 11.57
N LEU A 110 -6.85 -3.91 11.38
CA LEU A 110 -7.79 -3.76 10.27
C LEU A 110 -8.62 -2.48 10.40
N TYR A 111 -9.07 -2.17 11.63
CA TYR A 111 -9.80 -0.94 11.89
C TYR A 111 -8.92 0.30 11.67
N ASP A 112 -7.67 0.28 12.14
CA ASP A 112 -6.76 1.40 11.96
C ASP A 112 -6.38 1.60 10.50
N THR A 113 -6.17 0.52 9.74
CA THR A 113 -5.95 0.57 8.29
C THR A 113 -7.16 1.17 7.55
N TRP A 114 -8.38 0.75 7.89
CA TRP A 114 -9.60 1.36 7.35
C TRP A 114 -9.67 2.86 7.62
N LYS A 115 -9.42 3.28 8.87
CA LYS A 115 -9.41 4.70 9.25
C LYS A 115 -8.37 5.49 8.46
N TYR A 116 -7.16 4.93 8.32
CA TYR A 116 -6.10 5.56 7.55
C TYR A 116 -6.53 5.81 6.11
N ILE A 117 -7.01 4.78 5.42
CA ILE A 117 -7.44 4.87 4.02
C ILE A 117 -8.53 5.95 3.86
N TYR A 118 -9.58 5.88 4.67
CA TYR A 118 -10.69 6.85 4.58
C TYR A 118 -10.31 8.26 5.02
N LYS A 119 -9.37 8.41 5.96
CA LYS A 119 -8.79 9.72 6.31
C LYS A 119 -8.21 10.39 5.06
N VAL A 120 -7.41 9.66 4.28
CA VAL A 120 -6.78 10.23 3.08
C VAL A 120 -7.82 10.52 1.99
N ILE A 121 -8.80 9.63 1.77
CA ILE A 121 -9.90 9.85 0.82
C ILE A 121 -10.66 11.15 1.15
N VAL A 122 -11.00 11.37 2.42
CA VAL A 122 -11.71 12.58 2.87
C VAL A 122 -10.83 13.82 2.69
N LEU A 123 -9.53 13.73 2.96
CA LEU A 123 -8.58 14.82 2.71
C LEU A 123 -8.51 15.15 1.20
N CYS A 124 -8.51 14.14 0.31
CA CYS A 124 -8.58 14.37 -1.13
C CYS A 124 -9.87 15.12 -1.53
N ASN A 125 -11.03 14.72 -0.99
CA ASN A 125 -12.28 15.42 -1.26
C ASN A 125 -12.21 16.88 -0.81
N ARG A 126 -11.70 17.16 0.39
CA ARG A 126 -11.49 18.52 0.89
C ARG A 126 -10.55 19.32 -0.02
N SER A 127 -9.48 18.72 -0.49
CA SER A 127 -8.55 19.36 -1.42
C SER A 127 -9.23 19.75 -2.73
N LEU A 128 -10.10 18.88 -3.27
CA LEU A 128 -10.88 19.19 -4.47
C LEU A 128 -11.82 20.37 -4.24
N ASP A 129 -12.51 20.44 -3.10
CA ASP A 129 -13.39 21.57 -2.75
C ASP A 129 -12.59 22.89 -2.62
N ILE A 130 -11.40 22.85 -2.00
CA ILE A 130 -10.51 24.01 -1.90
C ILE A 130 -10.07 24.50 -3.28
N ILE A 131 -9.65 23.58 -4.16
CA ILE A 131 -9.23 23.92 -5.52
C ILE A 131 -10.40 24.52 -6.31
N ASP A 132 -11.59 23.92 -6.22
CA ASP A 132 -12.79 24.45 -6.91
C ASP A 132 -13.16 25.83 -6.39
N ALA A 133 -13.16 26.07 -5.10
CA ALA A 133 -13.47 27.37 -4.50
C ALA A 133 -12.46 28.47 -4.88
N ARG A 134 -11.24 28.13 -5.28
CA ARG A 134 -10.16 29.06 -5.66
C ARG A 134 -9.92 29.11 -7.18
N SER A 135 -10.69 28.37 -7.96
CA SER A 135 -10.65 28.33 -9.44
C SER A 135 -11.76 29.16 -10.08
N PRO A 136 -11.73 29.36 -11.41
CA PRO A 136 -12.83 30.04 -12.13
C PRO A 136 -14.20 29.37 -12.01
N VAL A 137 -14.25 28.12 -11.52
CA VAL A 137 -15.50 27.38 -11.29
C VAL A 137 -16.24 27.93 -10.07
N GLY A 138 -15.54 28.17 -8.97
CA GLY A 138 -16.13 28.56 -7.69
C GLY A 138 -15.90 30.04 -7.29
N SER A 139 -15.10 30.80 -8.04
CA SER A 139 -14.74 32.18 -7.67
C SER A 139 -14.84 33.15 -8.85
N SER A 140 -15.34 34.35 -8.58
CA SER A 140 -15.27 35.48 -9.52
C SER A 140 -13.90 36.17 -9.53
N THR A 141 -13.08 35.92 -8.51
CA THR A 141 -11.70 36.39 -8.36
C THR A 141 -10.79 35.21 -8.05
N PRO A 142 -10.58 34.29 -9.04
CA PRO A 142 -9.86 33.04 -8.80
C PRO A 142 -8.38 33.31 -8.50
N VAL A 143 -7.81 32.48 -7.62
CA VAL A 143 -6.36 32.43 -7.32
C VAL A 143 -5.67 31.51 -8.33
N LEU A 144 -6.32 30.42 -8.72
CA LEU A 144 -5.84 29.47 -9.73
C LEU A 144 -6.40 29.84 -11.10
N ASP A 145 -5.60 29.68 -12.14
CA ASP A 145 -6.14 29.64 -13.50
C ASP A 145 -6.78 28.28 -13.81
N ALA A 146 -7.43 28.17 -14.98
CA ALA A 146 -8.13 26.94 -15.35
C ALA A 146 -7.21 25.75 -15.63
N SER A 147 -5.95 25.99 -16.02
CA SER A 147 -4.94 24.94 -16.27
C SER A 147 -4.39 24.41 -14.95
N GLU A 148 -3.97 25.31 -14.07
CA GLU A 148 -3.48 24.97 -12.73
C GLU A 148 -4.53 24.17 -11.94
N ALA A 149 -5.79 24.62 -11.98
CA ALA A 149 -6.88 23.91 -11.32
C ALA A 149 -7.09 22.50 -11.87
N LYS A 150 -6.92 22.29 -13.19
CA LYS A 150 -7.02 20.95 -13.81
C LYS A 150 -5.87 20.04 -13.38
N GLU A 151 -4.63 20.53 -13.41
CA GLU A 151 -3.44 19.77 -12.99
C GLU A 151 -3.55 19.36 -11.52
N TYR A 152 -3.86 20.31 -10.63
CA TYR A 152 -3.99 20.03 -9.19
C TYR A 152 -5.13 19.04 -8.90
N LYS A 153 -6.28 19.19 -9.55
CA LYS A 153 -7.40 18.25 -9.43
C LYS A 153 -7.04 16.88 -9.97
N ALA A 154 -6.29 16.78 -11.07
CA ALA A 154 -5.85 15.50 -11.62
C ALA A 154 -4.96 14.75 -10.63
N GLU A 155 -4.01 15.44 -10.02
CA GLU A 155 -3.11 14.85 -9.03
C GLU A 155 -3.87 14.37 -7.78
N VAL A 156 -4.77 15.20 -7.22
CA VAL A 156 -5.60 14.83 -6.07
C VAL A 156 -6.53 13.66 -6.38
N ARG A 157 -7.17 13.64 -7.56
CA ARG A 157 -8.04 12.54 -8.00
C ARG A 157 -7.25 11.24 -8.17
N ALA A 158 -6.02 11.31 -8.66
CA ALA A 158 -5.15 10.14 -8.78
C ALA A 158 -4.73 9.58 -7.40
N VAL A 159 -4.40 10.44 -6.42
CA VAL A 159 -4.17 10.01 -5.03
C VAL A 159 -5.42 9.35 -4.45
N ARG A 160 -6.61 9.94 -4.65
CA ARG A 160 -7.88 9.36 -4.21
C ARG A 160 -8.15 8.00 -4.85
N ALA A 161 -7.87 7.85 -6.14
CA ALA A 161 -8.01 6.59 -6.87
C ALA A 161 -7.07 5.51 -6.32
N LEU A 162 -5.82 5.85 -6.00
CA LEU A 162 -4.87 4.95 -5.34
C LEU A 162 -5.39 4.49 -3.98
N MET A 163 -5.93 5.40 -3.15
CA MET A 163 -6.48 5.02 -1.85
C MET A 163 -7.75 4.16 -1.96
N TYR A 164 -8.59 4.39 -2.98
CA TYR A 164 -9.71 3.50 -3.26
C TYR A 164 -9.28 2.13 -3.79
N TYR A 165 -8.16 2.07 -4.51
CA TYR A 165 -7.55 0.80 -4.90
C TYR A 165 -7.17 -0.03 -3.67
N GLU A 166 -6.50 0.56 -2.68
CA GLU A 166 -6.17 -0.11 -1.42
C GLU A 166 -7.42 -0.52 -0.62
N ALA A 167 -8.42 0.36 -0.55
CA ALA A 167 -9.69 0.05 0.11
C ALA A 167 -10.40 -1.14 -0.53
N MET A 168 -10.51 -1.14 -1.86
CA MET A 168 -11.17 -2.19 -2.64
C MET A 168 -10.42 -3.52 -2.56
N ASP A 169 -9.09 -3.49 -2.68
CA ASP A 169 -8.26 -4.71 -2.64
C ASP A 169 -8.30 -5.38 -1.26
N MET A 170 -8.26 -4.58 -0.19
CA MET A 170 -8.35 -5.11 1.17
C MET A 170 -9.76 -5.53 1.58
N PHE A 171 -10.75 -4.67 1.36
CA PHE A 171 -12.07 -4.82 1.99
C PHE A 171 -13.20 -5.17 1.00
N GLY A 172 -12.92 -5.23 -0.29
CA GLY A 172 -13.91 -5.60 -1.33
C GLY A 172 -14.99 -4.55 -1.51
N ARG A 173 -16.14 -4.71 -0.84
CA ARG A 173 -17.24 -3.75 -0.88
C ARG A 173 -17.01 -2.60 0.09
N VAL A 174 -16.88 -1.40 -0.44
CA VAL A 174 -16.56 -0.20 0.36
C VAL A 174 -17.42 1.00 -0.06
N PRO A 175 -17.67 1.97 0.82
CA PRO A 175 -18.38 3.20 0.45
C PRO A 175 -17.58 4.07 -0.52
N LEU A 176 -18.22 4.54 -1.59
CA LEU A 176 -17.69 5.58 -2.45
C LEU A 176 -18.10 6.96 -1.90
N VAL A 177 -17.18 7.62 -1.18
CA VAL A 177 -17.36 8.96 -0.61
C VAL A 177 -16.61 9.96 -1.49
N LEU A 178 -17.32 10.70 -2.35
CA LEU A 178 -16.75 11.53 -3.41
C LEU A 178 -16.86 13.03 -3.15
N SER A 179 -17.45 13.44 -2.03
CA SER A 179 -17.57 14.85 -1.62
C SER A 179 -17.31 14.99 -0.13
N THR A 180 -16.93 16.18 0.30
CA THR A 180 -16.98 16.53 1.71
C THR A 180 -18.43 16.69 2.13
N MET A 181 -18.81 16.09 3.25
CA MET A 181 -20.13 16.31 3.81
C MET A 181 -20.13 17.70 4.50
N GLU A 182 -20.98 18.61 4.06
CA GLU A 182 -21.04 20.00 4.54
C GLU A 182 -21.47 20.15 6.01
N GLN A 183 -21.94 19.10 6.65
CA GLN A 183 -22.37 19.12 8.04
C GLN A 183 -21.46 18.27 8.91
N PRO A 184 -21.00 18.80 10.06
CA PRO A 184 -20.53 17.91 11.12
C PRO A 184 -21.72 17.01 11.45
N TYR A 185 -21.51 15.71 11.43
CA TYR A 185 -22.50 14.67 11.71
C TYR A 185 -23.45 15.06 12.85
N THR A 186 -24.45 15.83 12.58
CA THR A 186 -25.69 15.71 13.30
C THR A 186 -26.24 14.39 12.76
N LEU A 187 -25.89 13.30 13.44
CA LEU A 187 -26.45 11.99 13.19
C LEU A 187 -27.93 12.17 12.98
N ALA A 188 -28.41 12.08 11.74
CA ALA A 188 -29.83 11.84 11.55
C ALA A 188 -30.12 10.63 12.44
N VAL A 189 -31.08 10.75 13.28
CA VAL A 189 -31.41 9.75 14.33
C VAL A 189 -31.59 8.34 13.72
N ASP A 190 -31.84 8.27 12.41
CA ASP A 190 -32.00 7.05 11.62
C ASP A 190 -30.76 6.62 10.82
N GLY A 191 -29.67 7.45 10.78
CA GLY A 191 -28.47 7.14 10.03
C GLY A 191 -28.64 7.18 8.50
N SER A 192 -29.74 7.70 7.96
CA SER A 192 -30.06 7.69 6.53
C SER A 192 -29.07 8.47 5.66
N GLU A 193 -28.31 9.40 6.24
CA GLU A 193 -27.29 10.23 5.56
C GLU A 193 -25.90 9.59 5.54
N LEU A 194 -25.71 8.43 6.18
CA LEU A 194 -24.42 7.75 6.20
C LEU A 194 -24.10 7.13 4.83
N PRO A 195 -22.82 7.11 4.42
CA PRO A 195 -22.42 6.54 3.14
C PRO A 195 -22.83 5.06 3.01
N GLN A 196 -23.35 4.71 1.86
CA GLN A 196 -23.69 3.34 1.54
C GLN A 196 -22.52 2.60 0.92
N GLN A 197 -22.46 1.30 1.12
CA GLN A 197 -21.47 0.41 0.55
C GLN A 197 -21.76 0.20 -0.95
N SER A 198 -20.69 0.26 -1.77
CA SER A 198 -20.74 -0.06 -3.19
C SER A 198 -20.19 -1.46 -3.44
N GLU A 199 -20.65 -2.13 -4.49
CA GLU A 199 -20.08 -3.40 -4.92
C GLU A 199 -18.62 -3.21 -5.39
N ARG A 200 -17.79 -4.25 -5.23
CA ARG A 200 -16.37 -4.19 -5.61
C ARG A 200 -16.20 -3.82 -7.08
N SER A 201 -17.03 -4.35 -7.96
CA SER A 201 -17.00 -4.04 -9.40
C SER A 201 -17.32 -2.58 -9.71
N GLU A 202 -18.16 -1.92 -8.90
CA GLU A 202 -18.47 -0.50 -9.05
C GLU A 202 -17.29 0.36 -8.61
N VAL A 203 -16.67 0.02 -7.47
CA VAL A 203 -15.46 0.69 -6.99
C VAL A 203 -14.33 0.54 -8.00
N PHE A 204 -14.13 -0.65 -8.56
CA PHE A 204 -13.14 -0.91 -9.60
C PHE A 204 -13.37 -0.03 -10.85
N ARG A 205 -14.60 0.02 -11.37
CA ARG A 205 -14.93 0.87 -12.53
C ARG A 205 -14.69 2.35 -12.24
N PHE A 206 -15.04 2.78 -11.02
CA PHE A 206 -14.77 4.16 -10.58
C PHE A 206 -13.27 4.45 -10.62
N ILE A 207 -12.42 3.62 -9.98
CA ILE A 207 -10.96 3.82 -9.94
C ILE A 207 -10.38 3.88 -11.35
N PHE A 208 -10.75 2.92 -12.20
CA PHE A 208 -10.24 2.84 -13.56
C PHE A 208 -10.62 4.08 -14.39
N SER A 209 -11.88 4.51 -14.32
CA SER A 209 -12.38 5.70 -15.00
C SER A 209 -11.71 6.98 -14.47
N GLU A 210 -11.55 7.14 -13.14
CA GLU A 210 -10.88 8.28 -12.54
C GLU A 210 -9.45 8.43 -13.05
N LEU A 211 -8.70 7.33 -13.10
CA LEU A 211 -7.32 7.35 -13.60
C LEU A 211 -7.25 7.69 -15.09
N GLN A 212 -8.12 7.11 -15.92
CA GLN A 212 -8.17 7.45 -17.35
C GLN A 212 -8.52 8.93 -17.59
N ASP A 213 -9.48 9.46 -16.84
CA ASP A 213 -9.93 10.84 -16.98
C ASP A 213 -8.82 11.85 -16.63
N VAL A 214 -7.99 11.54 -15.62
CA VAL A 214 -6.94 12.44 -15.17
C VAL A 214 -5.62 12.28 -15.93
N LEU A 215 -5.40 11.14 -16.58
CA LEU A 215 -4.15 10.79 -17.27
C LEU A 215 -3.62 11.90 -18.20
N PRO A 216 -4.45 12.58 -19.05
CA PRO A 216 -3.97 13.65 -19.93
C PRO A 216 -3.49 14.92 -19.21
N PHE A 217 -3.78 15.06 -17.91
CA PHE A 217 -3.45 16.24 -17.11
C PHE A 217 -2.35 15.97 -16.09
N LEU A 218 -1.89 14.72 -15.98
CA LEU A 218 -0.75 14.37 -15.15
C LEU A 218 0.56 14.64 -15.89
N PRO A 219 1.63 15.05 -15.17
CA PRO A 219 2.95 15.26 -15.76
C PRO A 219 3.55 13.95 -16.29
N GLU A 220 4.38 14.05 -17.33
CA GLU A 220 5.08 12.91 -17.94
C GLU A 220 6.41 12.56 -17.23
N ASP A 221 6.77 13.33 -16.22
CA ASP A 221 8.04 13.21 -15.51
C ASP A 221 8.12 11.91 -14.70
N HIS A 222 9.34 11.44 -14.48
CA HIS A 222 9.63 10.31 -13.61
C HIS A 222 9.45 10.72 -12.14
N SER A 223 8.57 10.03 -11.44
CA SER A 223 8.21 10.33 -10.04
C SER A 223 9.33 10.02 -9.04
N ASN A 224 10.17 9.02 -9.32
CA ASN A 224 11.25 8.62 -8.42
C ASN A 224 12.48 9.54 -8.48
N LYS A 225 12.60 10.40 -9.49
CA LYS A 225 13.75 11.29 -9.65
C LYS A 225 13.57 12.58 -8.88
N GLU A 226 14.64 13.05 -8.24
CA GLU A 226 14.64 14.34 -7.57
C GLU A 226 14.19 15.48 -8.50
N GLY A 227 13.34 16.36 -7.98
CA GLY A 227 12.80 17.49 -8.74
C GLY A 227 11.39 17.86 -8.34
N LYS A 228 10.69 18.58 -9.20
CA LYS A 228 9.33 19.11 -8.95
C LYS A 228 8.31 18.01 -8.65
N TYR A 229 8.47 16.84 -9.26
CA TYR A 229 7.50 15.74 -9.20
C TYR A 229 7.98 14.54 -8.37
N TYR A 230 9.05 14.70 -7.61
CA TYR A 230 9.61 13.66 -6.76
C TYR A 230 8.59 13.14 -5.74
N GLY A 231 8.36 11.83 -5.75
CA GLY A 231 7.40 11.15 -4.89
C GLY A 231 5.93 11.43 -5.19
N LYS A 232 5.60 12.04 -6.34
CA LYS A 232 4.24 12.41 -6.72
C LYS A 232 3.65 11.47 -7.77
N ILE A 233 2.32 11.42 -7.87
CA ILE A 233 1.67 10.64 -8.93
C ILE A 233 1.80 11.41 -10.25
N THR A 234 2.55 10.83 -11.16
CA THR A 234 2.76 11.28 -12.54
C THR A 234 2.05 10.33 -13.51
N ARG A 235 2.07 10.63 -14.80
CA ARG A 235 1.44 9.76 -15.83
C ARG A 235 1.99 8.34 -15.81
N PRO A 236 3.32 8.09 -15.71
CA PRO A 236 3.86 6.74 -15.55
C PRO A 236 3.29 5.99 -14.33
N VAL A 237 3.15 6.64 -13.20
CA VAL A 237 2.56 6.03 -11.99
C VAL A 237 1.11 5.62 -12.24
N ALA A 238 0.33 6.47 -12.90
CA ALA A 238 -1.06 6.16 -13.26
C ALA A 238 -1.15 5.05 -14.31
N ASN A 239 -0.25 5.03 -15.32
CA ASN A 239 -0.15 3.94 -16.30
C ASN A 239 0.15 2.60 -15.63
N PHE A 240 1.08 2.57 -14.68
CA PHE A 240 1.37 1.36 -13.92
C PHE A 240 0.15 0.86 -13.14
N LEU A 241 -0.56 1.75 -12.46
CA LEU A 241 -1.76 1.38 -11.69
C LEU A 241 -2.90 0.89 -12.61
N LEU A 242 -3.08 1.50 -13.79
CA LEU A 242 -4.03 1.04 -14.81
C LEU A 242 -3.68 -0.35 -15.35
N ALA A 243 -2.38 -0.64 -15.59
CA ALA A 243 -1.91 -1.97 -15.98
C ALA A 243 -2.23 -3.01 -14.89
N LYS A 244 -1.95 -2.67 -13.61
CA LYS A 244 -2.19 -3.52 -12.44
C LYS A 244 -3.69 -3.79 -12.23
N LEU A 245 -4.53 -2.78 -12.41
CA LEU A 245 -5.99 -2.91 -12.36
C LEU A 245 -6.50 -3.84 -13.48
N ALA A 246 -6.03 -3.64 -14.71
CA ALA A 246 -6.43 -4.47 -15.84
C ALA A 246 -6.01 -5.93 -15.66
N LEU A 247 -4.79 -6.20 -15.17
CA LEU A 247 -4.30 -7.55 -14.87
C LEU A 247 -5.18 -8.27 -13.83
N ASN A 248 -5.71 -7.54 -12.84
CA ASN A 248 -6.55 -8.07 -11.79
C ASN A 248 -8.07 -7.96 -12.07
N ALA A 249 -8.47 -7.59 -13.28
CA ALA A 249 -9.87 -7.33 -13.62
C ALA A 249 -10.79 -8.52 -13.36
N GLU A 250 -10.35 -9.75 -13.59
CA GLU A 250 -11.13 -10.97 -13.27
C GLU A 250 -11.52 -11.05 -11.80
N ILE A 251 -10.66 -10.53 -10.89
CA ILE A 251 -10.90 -10.51 -9.46
C ILE A 251 -11.84 -9.38 -9.08
N TYR A 252 -11.56 -8.17 -9.57
CA TYR A 252 -12.24 -6.95 -9.11
C TYR A 252 -13.62 -6.74 -9.75
N THR A 253 -13.87 -7.33 -10.91
CA THR A 253 -15.21 -7.27 -11.55
C THR A 253 -16.17 -8.37 -11.10
N TYR A 254 -15.70 -9.31 -10.28
CA TYR A 254 -16.51 -10.42 -9.77
C TYR A 254 -16.97 -10.13 -8.34
N ASP A 255 -18.26 -9.91 -8.15
CA ASP A 255 -18.84 -9.50 -6.86
C ASP A 255 -19.21 -10.68 -5.95
N ASP A 256 -19.34 -11.90 -6.48
CA ASP A 256 -19.54 -13.12 -5.69
C ASP A 256 -18.22 -13.88 -5.48
N TRP A 257 -17.26 -13.29 -4.75
CA TRP A 257 -15.98 -13.95 -4.46
C TRP A 257 -16.08 -15.18 -3.56
N THR A 258 -17.25 -15.50 -3.03
CA THR A 258 -17.50 -16.74 -2.27
C THR A 258 -17.92 -17.91 -3.16
N GLY A 259 -18.29 -17.66 -4.40
CA GLY A 259 -18.65 -18.68 -5.39
C GLY A 259 -17.47 -19.49 -5.93
N GLY A 260 -16.26 -19.15 -5.52
CA GLY A 260 -15.02 -19.78 -5.97
C GLY A 260 -14.52 -19.29 -7.32
N TYR A 261 -13.25 -19.59 -7.62
CA TYR A 261 -12.55 -19.05 -8.79
C TYR A 261 -13.12 -19.52 -10.15
N ALA A 262 -13.81 -20.66 -10.17
CA ALA A 262 -14.34 -21.25 -11.40
C ALA A 262 -15.43 -20.40 -12.09
N HIS A 263 -16.07 -19.49 -11.37
CA HIS A 263 -17.16 -18.65 -11.85
C HIS A 263 -16.75 -17.22 -12.20
N ARG A 264 -15.46 -16.88 -12.11
CA ARG A 264 -14.97 -15.55 -12.49
C ARG A 264 -15.12 -15.34 -13.99
N PRO A 265 -15.44 -14.10 -14.43
CA PRO A 265 -15.35 -13.77 -15.84
C PRO A 265 -13.90 -13.91 -16.33
N SER A 266 -13.70 -14.34 -17.56
CA SER A 266 -12.38 -14.30 -18.18
C SER A 266 -11.98 -12.86 -18.48
N GLY A 267 -10.71 -12.51 -18.33
CA GLY A 267 -10.19 -11.21 -18.74
C GLY A 267 -10.43 -10.88 -20.22
N LYS A 268 -10.63 -11.92 -21.07
CA LYS A 268 -11.04 -11.76 -22.48
C LYS A 268 -12.46 -11.24 -22.64
N ASP A 269 -13.30 -11.39 -21.64
CA ASP A 269 -14.70 -10.96 -21.64
C ASP A 269 -14.93 -9.64 -20.89
N ILE A 270 -13.86 -9.07 -20.32
CA ILE A 270 -13.87 -7.78 -19.62
C ILE A 270 -13.22 -6.73 -20.50
N PHE A 271 -13.99 -5.71 -20.89
CA PHE A 271 -13.55 -4.73 -21.89
C PHE A 271 -13.42 -3.33 -21.30
N PHE A 272 -12.38 -2.65 -21.78
CA PHE A 272 -12.08 -1.24 -21.51
C PHE A 272 -12.03 -0.45 -22.81
N LYS A 273 -12.35 0.83 -22.73
CA LYS A 273 -12.12 1.77 -23.83
C LYS A 273 -10.83 2.52 -23.57
N VAL A 274 -9.80 2.26 -24.35
CA VAL A 274 -8.47 2.87 -24.25
C VAL A 274 -8.16 3.54 -25.57
N ASP A 275 -7.85 4.84 -25.59
CA ASP A 275 -7.57 5.64 -26.79
C ASP A 275 -8.62 5.49 -27.90
N GLY A 276 -9.89 5.41 -27.50
CA GLY A 276 -11.00 5.24 -28.41
C GLY A 276 -11.21 3.82 -28.95
N LYS A 277 -10.32 2.87 -28.63
CA LYS A 277 -10.39 1.46 -29.00
C LYS A 277 -10.96 0.62 -27.86
N GLN A 278 -11.68 -0.44 -28.19
CA GLN A 278 -12.09 -1.44 -27.23
C GLN A 278 -10.99 -2.50 -27.10
N MET A 279 -10.50 -2.72 -25.88
CA MET A 279 -9.49 -3.72 -25.54
C MET A 279 -10.01 -4.61 -24.43
N ASP A 280 -9.69 -5.91 -24.45
CA ASP A 280 -9.93 -6.78 -23.32
C ASP A 280 -8.95 -6.48 -22.16
N ALA A 281 -9.13 -7.11 -21.01
CA ALA A 281 -8.31 -6.82 -19.83
C ALA A 281 -6.83 -7.11 -20.06
N TRP A 282 -6.50 -8.17 -20.77
CA TRP A 282 -5.11 -8.54 -21.08
C TRP A 282 -4.45 -7.56 -22.04
N GLN A 283 -5.15 -7.22 -23.13
CA GLN A 283 -4.71 -6.20 -24.08
C GLN A 283 -4.52 -4.84 -23.38
N THR A 284 -5.42 -4.49 -22.47
CA THR A 284 -5.34 -3.25 -21.69
C THR A 284 -4.12 -3.22 -20.79
N CYS A 285 -3.83 -4.34 -20.09
CA CYS A 285 -2.63 -4.47 -19.28
C CYS A 285 -1.36 -4.32 -20.13
N ILE A 286 -1.28 -5.03 -21.26
CA ILE A 286 -0.14 -4.95 -22.19
C ILE A 286 0.06 -3.52 -22.67
N HIS A 287 -1.02 -2.83 -23.08
CA HIS A 287 -0.95 -1.44 -23.55
C HIS A 287 -0.32 -0.50 -22.51
N TYR A 288 -0.82 -0.50 -21.27
CA TYR A 288 -0.27 0.39 -20.24
C TYR A 288 1.14 0.01 -19.78
N CYS A 289 1.54 -1.27 -19.89
CA CYS A 289 2.95 -1.66 -19.70
C CYS A 289 3.84 -1.15 -20.85
N ASP A 290 3.32 -1.12 -22.09
CA ASP A 290 4.05 -0.58 -23.23
C ASP A 290 4.25 0.94 -23.14
N GLU A 291 3.26 1.69 -22.62
CA GLU A 291 3.42 3.12 -22.35
C GLU A 291 4.62 3.40 -21.43
N LEU A 292 4.84 2.58 -20.39
CA LEU A 292 6.01 2.74 -19.50
C LEU A 292 7.34 2.56 -20.24
N ALA A 293 7.40 1.65 -21.20
CA ALA A 293 8.60 1.50 -22.04
C ALA A 293 8.83 2.71 -22.96
N LEU A 294 7.75 3.35 -23.43
CA LEU A 294 7.82 4.59 -24.23
C LEU A 294 8.25 5.80 -23.38
N GLU A 295 8.04 5.75 -22.08
CA GLU A 295 8.44 6.76 -21.10
C GLU A 295 9.87 6.53 -20.54
N ASP A 296 10.72 5.75 -21.25
CA ASP A 296 12.13 5.48 -20.95
C ASP A 296 12.40 4.69 -19.66
N TYR A 297 11.40 3.99 -19.10
CA TYR A 297 11.66 3.03 -18.02
C TYR A 297 12.33 1.76 -18.56
N ALA A 298 13.32 1.29 -17.82
CA ALA A 298 14.08 0.10 -18.17
C ALA A 298 14.59 -0.61 -16.92
N LEU A 299 14.92 -1.90 -17.02
CA LEU A 299 15.60 -2.60 -15.92
C LEU A 299 16.96 -1.95 -15.64
N GLU A 300 17.30 -1.84 -14.34
CA GLU A 300 18.66 -1.53 -13.93
C GLU A 300 19.59 -2.69 -14.25
N ASP A 301 20.84 -2.40 -14.57
CA ASP A 301 21.84 -3.41 -14.80
C ASP A 301 22.26 -4.12 -13.51
N ASP A 302 22.23 -3.40 -12.40
CA ASP A 302 22.42 -3.90 -11.03
C ASP A 302 21.08 -3.88 -10.27
N TYR A 303 20.54 -5.06 -9.99
CA TYR A 303 19.31 -5.21 -9.23
C TYR A 303 19.32 -4.47 -7.88
N ALA A 304 20.45 -4.54 -7.16
CA ALA A 304 20.59 -3.96 -5.84
C ALA A 304 20.48 -2.43 -5.86
N PHE A 305 20.79 -1.79 -6.99
CA PHE A 305 20.72 -0.34 -7.12
C PHE A 305 19.30 0.21 -6.88
N ASN A 306 18.26 -0.55 -7.24
CA ASN A 306 16.87 -0.16 -7.00
C ASN A 306 16.54 0.05 -5.51
N PHE A 307 17.32 -0.52 -4.61
CA PHE A 307 17.12 -0.55 -3.16
C PHE A 307 18.31 0.04 -2.39
N SER A 308 19.26 0.66 -3.09
CA SER A 308 20.43 1.28 -2.49
C SER A 308 20.05 2.54 -1.72
N THR A 309 20.96 3.01 -0.87
CA THR A 309 20.90 4.36 -0.32
C THR A 309 21.02 5.35 -1.47
N HIS A 310 20.10 6.30 -1.57
CA HIS A 310 20.00 7.22 -2.70
C HIS A 310 19.65 6.53 -4.04
N ASN A 311 18.57 5.75 -4.02
CA ASN A 311 18.03 5.04 -5.20
C ASN A 311 17.08 5.90 -6.07
N GLU A 312 16.98 7.19 -5.79
CA GLU A 312 16.13 8.14 -6.54
C GLU A 312 16.54 8.31 -8.01
N SER A 313 17.75 7.92 -8.38
CA SER A 313 18.22 7.97 -9.78
C SER A 313 17.95 6.68 -10.57
N SER A 314 17.35 5.66 -9.98
CA SER A 314 17.01 4.41 -10.67
C SER A 314 16.13 4.69 -11.90
N ARG A 315 16.46 4.04 -13.01
CA ARG A 315 15.64 4.06 -14.24
C ARG A 315 14.54 3.00 -14.24
N GLU A 316 14.53 2.16 -13.20
CA GLU A 316 13.53 1.09 -13.03
C GLU A 316 12.43 1.47 -12.05
N ASN A 317 12.73 2.25 -11.01
CA ASN A 317 11.75 2.69 -10.03
C ASN A 317 10.76 3.68 -10.65
N ILE A 318 9.46 3.40 -10.53
CA ILE A 318 8.38 4.19 -11.12
C ILE A 318 7.73 5.08 -10.07
N PHE A 319 7.44 4.51 -8.90
CA PHE A 319 6.84 5.24 -7.78
C PHE A 319 7.48 4.80 -6.47
N THR A 320 7.93 5.78 -5.71
CA THR A 320 8.60 5.57 -4.43
C THR A 320 7.99 6.45 -3.34
N ILE A 321 8.15 6.04 -2.08
CA ILE A 321 7.96 6.92 -0.94
C ILE A 321 9.30 7.59 -0.69
N PRO A 322 9.42 8.92 -0.87
CA PRO A 322 10.67 9.63 -0.63
C PRO A 322 11.14 9.48 0.81
N MET A 323 12.43 9.17 0.97
CA MET A 323 13.08 8.98 2.26
C MET A 323 14.33 9.83 2.32
N ASP A 324 14.34 10.79 3.21
CA ASP A 324 15.54 11.53 3.64
C ASP A 324 15.43 11.76 5.14
N LYS A 325 16.34 11.16 5.89
CA LYS A 325 16.37 11.20 7.36
C LYS A 325 16.38 12.60 7.97
N ASN A 326 16.75 13.63 7.19
CA ASN A 326 16.81 15.02 7.65
C ASN A 326 15.53 15.80 7.33
N ILE A 327 14.70 15.32 6.38
CA ILE A 327 13.59 16.08 5.81
C ILE A 327 12.26 15.37 6.09
N TYR A 328 12.19 14.05 5.84
CA TYR A 328 10.93 13.30 5.90
C TYR A 328 10.73 12.59 7.23
N THR A 329 9.47 12.38 7.59
CA THR A 329 9.06 11.62 8.78
C THR A 329 8.57 10.21 8.45
N ASN A 330 8.48 9.87 7.16
CA ASN A 330 8.16 8.51 6.73
C ASN A 330 9.17 7.53 7.32
N GLN A 331 8.71 6.36 7.73
CA GLN A 331 9.55 5.36 8.38
C GLN A 331 9.66 4.10 7.52
N PHE A 332 10.77 3.40 7.69
CA PHE A 332 11.05 2.10 7.09
C PHE A 332 11.38 1.10 8.20
N HIS A 333 10.41 0.32 8.64
CA HIS A 333 10.52 -0.55 9.81
C HIS A 333 11.10 -1.95 9.50
N TYR A 334 11.22 -2.34 8.23
CA TYR A 334 11.34 -3.76 7.89
C TYR A 334 12.67 -4.38 8.26
N LEU A 335 13.80 -3.69 8.02
CA LEU A 335 15.12 -4.18 8.45
C LEU A 335 15.22 -4.22 9.98
N PHE A 336 14.80 -3.14 10.64
CA PHE A 336 14.75 -3.04 12.09
C PHE A 336 13.94 -4.18 12.72
N ARG A 337 12.75 -4.46 12.20
CA ARG A 337 11.88 -5.53 12.67
C ARG A 337 12.45 -6.93 12.37
N SER A 338 13.21 -7.09 11.28
CA SER A 338 13.72 -8.39 10.83
C SER A 338 14.98 -8.82 11.56
N TYR A 339 15.92 -7.91 11.83
CA TYR A 339 17.24 -8.26 12.33
C TYR A 339 17.26 -8.72 13.80
N HIS A 340 18.16 -9.67 14.10
CA HIS A 340 18.47 -10.07 15.48
C HIS A 340 19.11 -8.90 16.25
N TYR A 341 18.92 -8.84 17.56
CA TYR A 341 19.46 -7.80 18.44
C TYR A 341 20.98 -7.58 18.27
N THR A 342 21.75 -8.67 18.19
CA THR A 342 23.21 -8.59 17.93
C THR A 342 23.51 -8.00 16.55
N HIS A 343 22.68 -8.30 15.54
CA HIS A 343 22.85 -7.77 14.19
C HIS A 343 22.59 -6.26 14.17
N GLY A 344 21.44 -5.84 14.69
CA GLY A 344 21.13 -4.41 14.81
C GLY A 344 22.13 -3.66 15.68
N GLY A 345 22.54 -4.23 16.82
CA GLY A 345 23.54 -3.64 17.71
C GLY A 345 24.89 -3.39 17.04
N ALA A 346 25.31 -4.28 16.13
CA ALA A 346 26.55 -4.08 15.35
C ALA A 346 26.43 -2.96 14.30
N LEU A 347 25.20 -2.58 13.93
CA LEU A 347 24.90 -1.44 13.07
C LEU A 347 24.65 -0.15 13.86
N GLY A 348 24.66 -0.22 15.18
CA GLY A 348 24.32 0.92 16.05
C GLY A 348 22.79 1.11 16.22
N TRP A 349 21.98 0.11 15.89
CA TRP A 349 20.53 0.14 16.00
C TRP A 349 20.03 -0.72 17.17
N GLY A 350 18.84 -0.40 17.72
CA GLY A 350 17.96 -1.42 18.25
C GLY A 350 17.50 -2.35 17.12
N SER A 351 16.91 -3.48 17.41
CA SER A 351 16.19 -4.32 16.43
C SER A 351 15.30 -5.30 17.18
N GLU A 352 14.33 -5.89 16.47
CA GLU A 352 13.23 -6.58 17.13
C GLU A 352 13.22 -8.10 16.92
N ASN A 353 14.04 -8.61 16.01
CA ASN A 353 14.15 -10.05 15.74
C ASN A 353 12.81 -10.73 15.39
N GLY A 354 11.97 -10.09 14.59
CA GLY A 354 10.62 -10.56 14.25
C GLY A 354 10.56 -11.31 12.92
N THR A 355 10.34 -10.56 11.85
CA THR A 355 10.04 -11.06 10.50
C THR A 355 11.17 -11.92 9.92
N CYS A 356 10.79 -13.00 9.24
CA CYS A 356 11.69 -13.80 8.42
C CYS A 356 10.95 -14.37 7.20
N ALA A 357 11.71 -14.78 6.17
CA ALA A 357 11.16 -15.49 5.04
C ALA A 357 10.60 -16.86 5.46
N THR A 358 9.60 -17.33 4.72
CA THR A 358 9.10 -18.71 4.84
C THR A 358 10.07 -19.73 4.25
N ILE A 359 9.85 -20.99 4.52
CA ILE A 359 10.65 -22.09 3.94
C ILE A 359 10.41 -22.18 2.43
N SER A 360 9.18 -21.96 1.96
CA SER A 360 8.85 -21.98 0.52
C SER A 360 9.64 -20.93 -0.25
N THR A 361 9.71 -19.70 0.28
CA THR A 361 10.45 -18.61 -0.35
C THR A 361 11.94 -18.95 -0.47
N ILE A 362 12.53 -19.52 0.56
CA ILE A 362 13.96 -19.90 0.54
C ILE A 362 14.21 -21.07 -0.42
N LYS A 363 13.29 -22.05 -0.47
CA LYS A 363 13.37 -23.15 -1.44
C LYS A 363 13.21 -22.69 -2.88
N ALA A 364 12.30 -21.75 -3.16
CA ALA A 364 12.12 -21.17 -4.49
C ALA A 364 13.39 -20.46 -4.99
N ASN A 365 14.20 -19.93 -4.09
CA ASN A 365 15.51 -19.33 -4.39
C ASN A 365 16.64 -20.36 -4.52
N HIS A 366 16.41 -21.66 -4.35
CA HIS A 366 17.41 -22.73 -4.36
C HIS A 366 18.60 -22.45 -3.42
N TYR A 367 18.31 -21.85 -2.24
CA TYR A 367 19.35 -21.43 -1.29
C TYR A 367 20.29 -22.57 -0.93
N GLY A 368 21.60 -22.35 -1.14
CA GLY A 368 22.67 -23.32 -0.88
C GLY A 368 22.82 -24.41 -1.93
N GLU A 369 22.05 -24.38 -3.02
CA GLU A 369 22.14 -25.31 -4.14
C GLU A 369 23.05 -24.75 -5.26
N ALA A 370 23.43 -25.60 -6.21
CA ALA A 370 24.33 -25.19 -7.29
C ALA A 370 23.72 -24.19 -8.28
N ASP A 371 22.40 -24.13 -8.34
CA ASP A 371 21.58 -23.25 -9.18
C ASP A 371 20.83 -22.17 -8.35
N GLU A 372 21.40 -21.81 -7.19
CA GLU A 372 20.88 -20.73 -6.34
C GLU A 372 20.63 -19.47 -7.16
N ASP A 373 19.45 -18.86 -6.99
CA ASP A 373 19.11 -17.61 -7.65
C ASP A 373 20.04 -16.48 -7.19
N ALA A 374 20.61 -15.75 -8.12
CA ALA A 374 21.60 -14.71 -7.84
C ALA A 374 21.05 -13.62 -6.89
N ARG A 375 19.73 -13.33 -6.97
CA ARG A 375 19.04 -12.37 -6.10
C ARG A 375 18.95 -12.82 -4.65
N CYS A 376 19.13 -14.11 -4.36
CA CYS A 376 19.02 -14.66 -3.01
C CYS A 376 19.94 -13.94 -2.02
N LYS A 377 21.17 -13.63 -2.42
CA LYS A 377 22.18 -12.94 -1.58
C LYS A 377 21.87 -11.46 -1.36
N ILE A 378 21.03 -10.87 -2.21
CA ILE A 378 20.57 -9.48 -2.07
C ILE A 378 19.30 -9.46 -1.23
N ASN A 379 18.35 -10.34 -1.54
CA ASN A 379 17.03 -10.36 -0.92
C ASN A 379 17.05 -10.86 0.53
N PHE A 380 18.05 -11.69 0.91
CA PHE A 380 18.05 -12.35 2.22
C PHE A 380 19.41 -12.31 2.90
N VAL A 381 19.36 -12.17 4.23
CA VAL A 381 20.50 -12.47 5.12
C VAL A 381 20.26 -13.84 5.74
N ALA A 382 21.10 -14.82 5.41
CA ALA A 382 21.01 -16.21 5.89
C ALA A 382 22.40 -16.76 6.20
N GLY A 383 22.48 -17.81 7.03
CA GLY A 383 23.76 -18.36 7.48
C GLY A 383 24.48 -17.46 8.47
N ILE A 384 25.82 -17.55 8.50
CA ILE A 384 26.67 -16.76 9.40
C ILE A 384 26.65 -15.29 9.00
N VAL A 385 26.38 -14.43 9.97
CA VAL A 385 26.30 -12.99 9.76
C VAL A 385 27.66 -12.34 9.99
N GLU A 386 28.12 -11.59 8.99
CA GLU A 386 29.36 -10.83 9.04
C GLU A 386 29.08 -9.35 8.77
N ILE A 387 29.71 -8.46 9.56
CA ILE A 387 29.76 -7.02 9.30
C ILE A 387 31.21 -6.60 9.29
N ASP A 388 31.63 -5.86 8.26
CA ASP A 388 33.00 -5.41 8.07
C ASP A 388 34.02 -6.57 8.15
N TYR A 389 33.68 -7.70 7.50
CA TYR A 389 34.48 -8.94 7.46
C TYR A 389 34.69 -9.60 8.83
N LYS A 390 33.83 -9.29 9.82
CA LYS A 390 33.88 -9.91 11.15
C LYS A 390 32.59 -10.63 11.45
N GLN A 391 32.70 -11.88 11.85
CA GLN A 391 31.56 -12.64 12.33
C GLN A 391 30.96 -12.00 13.58
N LEU A 392 29.67 -11.87 13.61
CA LEU A 392 28.96 -11.41 14.80
C LEU A 392 28.84 -12.54 15.81
N ILE A 393 29.18 -12.26 17.05
CA ILE A 393 29.10 -13.21 18.16
C ILE A 393 27.96 -12.79 19.10
N MET A 394 27.05 -13.72 19.34
CA MET A 394 25.95 -13.54 20.30
C MET A 394 26.44 -13.60 21.74
N ASP A 395 25.62 -13.16 22.69
CA ASP A 395 25.93 -13.16 24.14
C ASP A 395 26.30 -14.56 24.69
N ASN A 396 25.85 -15.63 24.04
CA ASN A 396 26.18 -17.01 24.40
C ASN A 396 27.56 -17.47 23.86
N GLY A 397 28.33 -16.58 23.24
CA GLY A 397 29.65 -16.83 22.70
C GLY A 397 29.67 -17.58 21.35
N LYS A 398 28.51 -17.84 20.73
CA LYS A 398 28.42 -18.49 19.41
C LYS A 398 28.27 -17.45 18.30
N PRO A 399 28.72 -17.76 17.06
CA PRO A 399 28.41 -16.94 15.91
C PRO A 399 26.89 -16.76 15.74
N LEU A 400 26.48 -15.55 15.33
CA LEU A 400 25.12 -15.33 14.87
C LEU A 400 24.97 -15.98 13.49
N GLU A 401 24.15 -16.99 13.42
CA GLU A 401 23.87 -17.76 12.20
C GLU A 401 22.36 -17.87 12.01
N TYR A 402 21.82 -17.25 10.98
CA TYR A 402 20.41 -17.39 10.64
C TYR A 402 20.14 -18.74 9.97
N GLN A 403 19.13 -19.46 10.46
CA GLN A 403 18.78 -20.82 10.06
C GLN A 403 17.54 -20.80 9.14
N PRO A 404 17.72 -20.69 7.81
CA PRO A 404 16.63 -20.39 6.87
C PRO A 404 15.54 -21.46 6.82
N PHE A 405 15.85 -22.73 7.12
CA PHE A 405 14.90 -23.84 7.07
C PHE A 405 14.28 -24.23 8.43
N GLU A 406 14.65 -23.55 9.52
CA GLU A 406 14.19 -23.89 10.89
C GLU A 406 12.98 -23.07 11.33
N VAL A 407 12.18 -22.61 10.39
CA VAL A 407 11.00 -21.76 10.64
C VAL A 407 9.83 -22.61 11.15
N LYS A 408 9.17 -22.13 12.21
CA LYS A 408 7.92 -22.66 12.78
C LYS A 408 7.06 -21.50 13.26
N GLN A 409 5.75 -21.66 13.33
CA GLN A 409 4.85 -20.63 13.87
C GLN A 409 5.17 -20.26 15.32
N ASN A 410 5.52 -21.25 16.14
CA ASN A 410 5.94 -21.06 17.53
C ASN A 410 7.30 -21.72 17.77
N LEU A 411 8.28 -20.92 18.08
CA LEU A 411 9.67 -21.30 18.31
C LEU A 411 10.04 -21.36 19.80
N THR A 412 9.10 -21.22 20.73
CA THR A 412 9.36 -21.10 22.18
C THR A 412 10.32 -22.19 22.71
N ASN A 413 10.17 -23.42 22.24
CA ASN A 413 11.02 -24.54 22.66
C ASN A 413 12.04 -24.95 21.59
N SER A 414 12.29 -24.14 20.58
CA SER A 414 13.27 -24.41 19.53
C SER A 414 14.67 -24.01 19.98
N PRO A 415 15.72 -24.80 19.66
CA PRO A 415 17.10 -24.33 19.82
C PRO A 415 17.42 -23.11 18.95
N TYR A 416 16.62 -22.88 17.92
CA TYR A 416 16.74 -21.76 16.98
C TYR A 416 15.76 -20.62 17.27
N VAL A 417 15.21 -20.51 18.50
CA VAL A 417 14.21 -19.50 18.88
C VAL A 417 14.59 -18.08 18.45
N LYS A 418 15.87 -17.73 18.53
CA LYS A 418 16.39 -16.39 18.17
C LYS A 418 16.93 -16.31 16.74
N THR A 419 17.25 -17.44 16.09
CA THR A 419 17.98 -17.46 14.82
C THR A 419 17.22 -18.10 13.66
N ALA A 420 16.07 -18.70 13.88
CA ALA A 420 15.25 -19.30 12.82
C ALA A 420 14.84 -18.29 11.75
N GLY A 421 14.92 -18.70 10.49
CA GLY A 421 14.50 -17.98 9.30
C GLY A 421 15.53 -17.00 8.73
N ALA A 422 15.58 -16.89 7.40
CA ALA A 422 16.35 -15.87 6.70
C ALA A 422 15.72 -14.48 6.91
N ARG A 423 16.56 -13.47 7.03
CA ARG A 423 16.12 -12.09 7.30
C ARG A 423 16.04 -11.27 6.02
N MET A 424 15.27 -10.19 6.07
CA MET A 424 15.22 -9.23 4.95
C MET A 424 16.62 -8.67 4.68
N GLY A 425 17.03 -8.70 3.43
CA GLY A 425 18.31 -8.16 2.98
C GLY A 425 18.18 -7.17 1.83
N LYS A 426 16.99 -7.09 1.21
CA LYS A 426 16.75 -6.43 -0.07
C LYS A 426 17.19 -4.98 -0.13
N TYR A 427 16.99 -4.22 0.93
CA TYR A 427 17.42 -2.82 1.02
C TYR A 427 18.82 -2.71 1.59
N GLU A 428 19.65 -1.89 0.96
CA GLU A 428 20.96 -1.54 1.49
C GLU A 428 20.82 -0.93 2.89
N VAL A 429 21.73 -1.30 3.80
CA VAL A 429 21.74 -0.76 5.15
C VAL A 429 22.33 0.65 5.14
N ASP A 430 21.52 1.67 5.35
CA ASP A 430 22.01 3.02 5.61
C ASP A 430 22.55 3.11 7.04
N ARG A 431 23.88 2.99 7.18
CA ARG A 431 24.58 3.10 8.48
C ARG A 431 24.52 4.49 9.11
N THR A 432 24.03 5.48 8.38
CA THR A 432 23.87 6.85 8.85
C THR A 432 22.42 7.18 9.19
N SER A 433 21.52 6.19 9.09
CA SER A 433 20.09 6.32 9.40
C SER A 433 19.84 6.73 10.85
N TYR A 434 18.70 7.38 11.08
CA TYR A 434 18.22 7.74 12.42
C TYR A 434 17.16 6.74 12.93
N MET A 435 16.76 6.90 14.19
CA MET A 435 15.71 6.13 14.84
C MET A 435 15.86 4.62 14.66
N ASP A 436 17.02 4.08 15.03
CA ASP A 436 17.31 2.63 14.92
C ASP A 436 17.18 2.09 13.49
N GLY A 437 17.57 2.85 12.49
CA GLY A 437 17.51 2.45 11.09
C GLY A 437 16.15 2.65 10.42
N LYS A 438 15.16 3.22 11.13
CA LYS A 438 13.81 3.45 10.57
C LYS A 438 13.70 4.71 9.72
N LEU A 439 14.67 5.61 9.81
CA LEU A 439 14.80 6.80 8.95
C LEU A 439 16.08 6.70 8.11
N PRO A 440 16.11 5.84 7.09
CA PRO A 440 17.22 5.77 6.13
C PRO A 440 17.06 6.83 5.03
N SER A 441 17.99 6.83 4.10
CA SER A 441 17.90 7.61 2.85
C SER A 441 17.66 6.73 1.61
N ASN A 442 17.10 5.54 1.80
CA ASN A 442 16.62 4.68 0.71
C ASN A 442 15.14 4.95 0.49
N ASP A 443 14.75 5.40 -0.68
CA ASP A 443 13.32 5.50 -1.02
C ASP A 443 12.67 4.13 -0.99
N ILE A 444 11.46 4.06 -0.43
CA ILE A 444 10.68 2.82 -0.39
C ILE A 444 10.02 2.62 -1.75
N VAL A 445 10.37 1.53 -2.42
CA VAL A 445 9.87 1.21 -3.77
C VAL A 445 8.44 0.68 -3.67
N LEU A 446 7.50 1.35 -4.33
CA LEU A 446 6.11 0.91 -4.46
C LEU A 446 5.85 0.24 -5.82
N PHE A 447 6.31 0.87 -6.91
CA PHE A 447 6.15 0.38 -8.28
C PHE A 447 7.49 0.46 -9.02
N ARG A 448 7.83 -0.60 -9.76
CA ARG A 448 9.02 -0.61 -10.61
C ARG A 448 8.82 -1.40 -11.91
N TYR A 449 9.64 -1.15 -12.89
CA TYR A 449 9.48 -1.63 -14.25
C TYR A 449 9.58 -3.16 -14.38
N ALA A 450 10.33 -3.84 -13.52
CA ALA A 450 10.35 -5.31 -13.52
C ALA A 450 8.96 -5.91 -13.21
N ASP A 451 8.17 -5.31 -12.30
CA ASP A 451 6.79 -5.75 -12.08
C ASP A 451 5.94 -5.51 -13.34
N ALA A 452 6.10 -4.36 -14.03
CA ALA A 452 5.40 -4.10 -15.30
C ALA A 452 5.74 -5.15 -16.38
N LEU A 453 7.00 -5.56 -16.49
CA LEU A 453 7.42 -6.62 -17.43
C LEU A 453 6.77 -7.97 -17.06
N LEU A 454 6.75 -8.34 -15.79
CA LEU A 454 6.14 -9.58 -15.34
C LEU A 454 4.61 -9.55 -15.46
N MET A 455 3.96 -8.39 -15.22
CA MET A 455 2.54 -8.19 -15.53
C MET A 455 2.24 -8.36 -17.01
N LYS A 456 3.08 -7.80 -17.88
CA LYS A 456 2.96 -7.94 -19.34
C LYS A 456 3.16 -9.38 -19.78
N ALA A 457 4.17 -10.09 -19.26
CA ALA A 457 4.38 -11.51 -19.52
C ALA A 457 3.15 -12.35 -19.15
N GLU A 458 2.59 -12.12 -17.97
CA GLU A 458 1.38 -12.81 -17.51
C GLU A 458 0.17 -12.51 -18.40
N ALA A 459 -0.07 -11.24 -18.72
CA ALA A 459 -1.17 -10.82 -19.58
C ALA A 459 -1.08 -11.45 -20.97
N LYS A 460 0.11 -11.50 -21.57
CA LYS A 460 0.37 -12.19 -22.84
C LYS A 460 0.02 -13.68 -22.76
N VAL A 461 0.53 -14.39 -21.77
CA VAL A 461 0.26 -15.83 -21.59
C VAL A 461 -1.24 -16.09 -21.39
N ARG A 462 -1.92 -15.28 -20.56
CA ARG A 462 -3.37 -15.38 -20.38
C ARG A 462 -4.16 -15.06 -21.67
N ASN A 463 -3.60 -14.21 -22.51
CA ASN A 463 -4.19 -13.88 -23.83
C ASN A 463 -3.88 -14.93 -24.90
N GLY A 464 -3.01 -15.90 -24.63
CA GLY A 464 -2.57 -16.93 -25.57
C GLY A 464 -1.39 -16.50 -26.44
N GLU A 465 -0.66 -15.47 -26.00
CA GLU A 465 0.55 -14.94 -26.63
C GLU A 465 1.81 -15.41 -25.88
N ASP A 466 2.98 -15.29 -26.52
CA ASP A 466 4.26 -15.61 -25.89
C ASP A 466 4.77 -14.46 -25.00
N GLY A 467 4.91 -14.72 -23.71
CA GLY A 467 5.47 -13.80 -22.70
C GLY A 467 6.96 -14.03 -22.40
N SER A 468 7.64 -14.89 -23.16
CA SER A 468 9.01 -15.31 -22.86
C SER A 468 10.03 -14.17 -22.94
N GLN A 469 9.79 -13.18 -23.78
CA GLN A 469 10.68 -12.02 -23.90
C GLN A 469 10.73 -11.22 -22.59
N GLU A 470 9.58 -10.89 -22.03
CA GLU A 470 9.43 -10.10 -20.81
C GLU A 470 9.94 -10.88 -19.59
N LEU A 471 9.51 -12.14 -19.44
CA LEU A 471 9.97 -13.01 -18.35
C LEU A 471 11.49 -13.15 -18.35
N ASN A 472 12.08 -13.45 -19.51
CA ASN A 472 13.51 -13.71 -19.62
C ASN A 472 14.36 -12.45 -19.62
N ALA A 473 13.81 -11.27 -19.87
CA ALA A 473 14.51 -10.01 -19.66
C ALA A 473 14.82 -9.82 -18.15
N VAL A 474 13.85 -10.08 -17.28
CA VAL A 474 14.04 -10.01 -15.81
C VAL A 474 15.08 -11.04 -15.35
N ARG A 475 15.00 -12.28 -15.82
CA ARG A 475 15.93 -13.35 -15.47
C ARG A 475 17.37 -13.10 -15.98
N ALA A 476 17.50 -12.63 -17.19
CA ALA A 476 18.79 -12.40 -17.84
C ALA A 476 19.61 -11.31 -17.15
N ARG A 477 18.97 -10.31 -16.53
CA ARG A 477 19.64 -9.29 -15.74
C ARG A 477 20.51 -9.91 -14.63
N GLU A 478 20.00 -10.95 -13.96
CA GLU A 478 20.70 -11.66 -12.91
C GLU A 478 21.51 -12.89 -13.41
N GLY A 479 21.67 -13.03 -14.72
CA GLY A 479 22.39 -14.16 -15.32
C GLY A 479 21.67 -15.51 -15.15
N MET A 480 20.39 -15.50 -14.78
CA MET A 480 19.62 -16.72 -14.60
C MET A 480 19.21 -17.34 -15.95
N PRO A 481 19.19 -18.67 -16.07
CA PRO A 481 18.81 -19.35 -17.32
C PRO A 481 17.40 -18.97 -17.77
N ALA A 482 17.19 -18.89 -19.09
CA ALA A 482 15.88 -18.65 -19.66
C ALA A 482 14.89 -19.78 -19.28
N ARG A 483 13.63 -19.39 -19.07
CA ARG A 483 12.50 -20.31 -18.83
C ARG A 483 11.40 -20.09 -19.85
N GLU A 484 10.57 -21.11 -20.07
CA GLU A 484 9.30 -20.97 -20.78
C GLU A 484 8.34 -20.08 -19.98
N ALA A 485 7.62 -19.18 -20.64
CA ALA A 485 6.63 -18.33 -20.02
C ALA A 485 5.32 -19.12 -19.79
N THR A 486 5.29 -19.91 -18.76
CA THR A 486 4.06 -20.50 -18.21
C THR A 486 3.57 -19.66 -17.04
N LEU A 487 2.27 -19.75 -16.70
CA LEU A 487 1.72 -19.04 -15.55
C LEU A 487 2.44 -19.43 -14.24
N ASP A 488 2.76 -20.72 -14.05
CA ASP A 488 3.49 -21.17 -12.85
C ASP A 488 4.90 -20.59 -12.78
N ASN A 489 5.65 -20.59 -13.90
CA ASN A 489 6.99 -20.00 -13.96
C ASN A 489 6.96 -18.47 -13.72
N ILE A 490 5.93 -17.79 -14.22
CA ILE A 490 5.75 -16.35 -13.98
C ILE A 490 5.41 -16.08 -12.50
N LEU A 491 4.54 -16.87 -11.89
CA LEU A 491 4.21 -16.71 -10.46
C LEU A 491 5.42 -16.95 -9.56
N GLU A 492 6.27 -17.92 -9.90
CA GLU A 492 7.54 -18.17 -9.19
C GLU A 492 8.50 -17.00 -9.40
N GLU A 493 8.68 -16.54 -10.66
CA GLU A 493 9.56 -15.40 -10.95
C GLU A 493 9.12 -14.13 -10.23
N ARG A 494 7.80 -13.89 -10.12
CA ARG A 494 7.27 -12.78 -9.33
C ARG A 494 7.64 -12.89 -7.84
N LEU A 495 7.68 -14.10 -7.26
CA LEU A 495 8.17 -14.30 -5.90
C LEU A 495 9.67 -13.99 -5.78
N LEU A 496 10.50 -14.49 -6.71
CA LEU A 496 11.95 -14.27 -6.68
C LEU A 496 12.32 -12.80 -6.84
N GLU A 497 11.61 -12.12 -7.74
CA GLU A 497 11.88 -10.73 -8.11
C GLU A 497 11.28 -9.73 -7.12
N LEU A 498 10.02 -9.93 -6.69
CA LEU A 498 9.23 -8.95 -5.94
C LEU A 498 9.11 -9.25 -4.44
N VAL A 499 9.85 -10.23 -3.93
CA VAL A 499 9.88 -10.53 -2.49
C VAL A 499 10.15 -9.28 -1.66
N TRP A 500 9.44 -9.09 -0.55
CA TRP A 500 9.50 -7.92 0.34
C TRP A 500 8.89 -6.61 -0.24
N GLU A 501 8.19 -6.66 -1.39
CA GLU A 501 7.58 -5.48 -1.99
C GLU A 501 6.05 -5.41 -1.83
N GLY A 502 5.45 -6.33 -1.07
CA GLY A 502 4.02 -6.32 -0.78
C GLY A 502 3.11 -6.70 -1.96
N CYS A 503 3.62 -7.46 -2.93
CA CYS A 503 2.87 -7.87 -4.12
C CYS A 503 2.22 -9.26 -3.98
N ARG A 504 2.75 -10.12 -3.11
CA ARG A 504 2.48 -11.56 -3.11
C ARG A 504 1.03 -11.94 -2.88
N ARG A 505 0.31 -11.25 -1.98
CA ARG A 505 -1.10 -11.54 -1.71
C ARG A 505 -1.96 -11.43 -2.97
N GLN A 506 -1.84 -10.35 -3.72
CA GLN A 506 -2.58 -10.13 -4.97
C GLN A 506 -2.23 -11.19 -6.02
N ASP A 507 -0.95 -11.57 -6.13
CA ASP A 507 -0.53 -12.62 -7.02
C ASP A 507 -1.18 -13.96 -6.67
N LEU A 508 -1.12 -14.39 -5.42
CA LEU A 508 -1.73 -15.65 -4.98
C LEU A 508 -3.25 -15.66 -5.17
N ILE A 509 -3.93 -14.52 -4.93
CA ILE A 509 -5.38 -14.38 -5.18
C ILE A 509 -5.67 -14.56 -6.68
N ARG A 510 -4.94 -13.85 -7.54
CA ARG A 510 -5.14 -13.89 -9.00
C ARG A 510 -4.89 -15.28 -9.58
N PHE A 511 -3.91 -16.01 -9.04
CA PHE A 511 -3.59 -17.38 -9.44
C PHE A 511 -4.43 -18.45 -8.73
N GLY A 512 -5.36 -18.06 -7.84
CA GLY A 512 -6.22 -19.01 -7.12
C GLY A 512 -5.49 -19.85 -6.08
N LYS A 513 -4.34 -19.40 -5.60
CA LYS A 513 -3.50 -20.13 -4.64
C LYS A 513 -3.56 -19.59 -3.20
N PHE A 514 -4.13 -18.39 -2.99
CA PHE A 514 -4.15 -17.72 -1.68
C PHE A 514 -4.87 -18.51 -0.59
N THR A 515 -5.95 -19.19 -0.93
CA THR A 515 -6.75 -20.00 0.02
C THR A 515 -6.25 -21.44 0.16
N GLY A 516 -5.13 -21.78 -0.48
CA GLY A 516 -4.51 -23.10 -0.42
C GLY A 516 -3.63 -23.32 0.83
N ALA A 517 -3.09 -24.54 0.95
CA ALA A 517 -2.03 -24.84 1.91
C ALA A 517 -0.69 -24.33 1.41
N TYR A 518 0.12 -23.79 2.31
CA TYR A 518 1.53 -23.47 2.05
C TYR A 518 2.34 -23.46 3.35
N ASP A 519 3.56 -24.00 3.31
CA ASP A 519 4.45 -24.11 4.46
C ASP A 519 3.76 -24.62 5.74
N LEU A 520 3.55 -23.71 6.70
CA LEU A 520 3.02 -23.99 8.04
C LEU A 520 1.52 -23.69 8.16
N ARG A 521 0.86 -23.43 7.03
CA ARG A 521 -0.54 -23.08 6.99
C ARG A 521 -1.38 -24.16 6.29
N GLU A 522 -2.47 -24.56 6.94
CA GLU A 522 -3.54 -25.34 6.36
C GLU A 522 -4.77 -24.46 6.08
N PRO A 523 -5.52 -24.73 5.01
CA PRO A 523 -6.74 -23.97 4.70
C PRO A 523 -7.76 -24.05 5.85
N LEU A 524 -8.50 -22.96 6.05
CA LEU A 524 -9.62 -22.95 6.98
C LEU A 524 -10.83 -23.64 6.36
N ASP A 525 -11.76 -24.11 7.20
CA ASP A 525 -13.04 -24.66 6.76
C ASP A 525 -13.82 -23.62 5.93
N GLY A 526 -14.21 -24.01 4.71
CA GLY A 526 -14.92 -23.15 3.79
C GLY A 526 -14.07 -22.11 3.07
N GLU A 527 -12.77 -22.02 3.32
CA GLU A 527 -11.89 -21.03 2.71
C GLU A 527 -11.72 -21.21 1.20
N SER A 528 -11.90 -22.43 0.70
CA SER A 528 -11.92 -22.72 -0.75
C SER A 528 -13.01 -21.94 -1.52
N SER A 529 -14.01 -21.38 -0.82
CA SER A 529 -14.97 -20.45 -1.42
C SER A 529 -14.33 -19.12 -1.84
N GLY A 530 -13.22 -18.73 -1.25
CA GLY A 530 -12.51 -17.49 -1.53
C GLY A 530 -12.81 -16.33 -0.56
N TYR A 531 -13.58 -16.55 0.51
CA TYR A 531 -14.01 -15.46 1.40
C TYR A 531 -12.85 -14.71 2.05
N THR A 532 -11.72 -15.37 2.31
CA THR A 532 -10.52 -14.75 2.90
C THR A 532 -9.72 -13.90 1.92
N THR A 533 -10.09 -13.87 0.63
CA THR A 533 -9.42 -13.00 -0.35
C THR A 533 -9.67 -11.52 -0.12
N VAL A 534 -10.64 -11.17 0.71
CA VAL A 534 -10.87 -9.83 1.27
C VAL A 534 -10.93 -9.91 2.79
N PHE A 535 -10.58 -8.83 3.47
CA PHE A 535 -10.68 -8.75 4.93
C PHE A 535 -12.09 -8.39 5.38
N PRO A 536 -12.48 -8.73 6.62
CA PRO A 536 -13.79 -8.34 7.14
C PRO A 536 -13.88 -6.82 7.30
N ILE A 537 -15.07 -6.27 7.05
CA ILE A 537 -15.37 -4.89 7.40
C ILE A 537 -15.28 -4.75 8.93
N PRO A 538 -14.44 -3.82 9.45
CA PRO A 538 -14.22 -3.71 10.90
C PRO A 538 -15.52 -3.49 11.68
N GLN A 539 -15.70 -4.21 12.78
CA GLN A 539 -16.94 -4.17 13.58
C GLN A 539 -17.24 -2.76 14.08
N LYS A 540 -16.22 -2.02 14.53
CA LYS A 540 -16.36 -0.62 14.95
C LYS A 540 -16.95 0.27 13.86
N CYS A 541 -16.57 0.06 12.59
CA CYS A 541 -17.14 0.81 11.46
C CYS A 541 -18.60 0.47 11.22
N ARG A 542 -18.96 -0.82 11.32
CA ARG A 542 -20.33 -1.28 11.17
C ARG A 542 -21.26 -0.83 12.31
N ASP A 543 -20.72 -0.69 13.49
CA ASP A 543 -21.47 -0.17 14.66
C ASP A 543 -21.80 1.31 14.48
N LEU A 544 -20.91 2.07 13.84
CA LEU A 544 -21.10 3.49 13.55
C LEU A 544 -21.93 3.75 12.30
N ASN A 545 -21.87 2.85 11.30
CA ASN A 545 -22.62 2.98 10.05
C ASN A 545 -23.41 1.71 9.73
N LYS A 546 -24.72 1.78 9.91
CA LYS A 546 -25.63 0.64 9.71
C LYS A 546 -25.84 0.22 8.25
N HIS A 547 -25.37 1.01 7.29
CA HIS A 547 -25.35 0.66 5.88
C HIS A 547 -24.15 -0.22 5.49
N LEU A 548 -23.22 -0.47 6.40
CA LEU A 548 -22.09 -1.37 6.18
C LEU A 548 -22.49 -2.81 6.55
N GLU A 549 -22.62 -3.64 5.54
CA GLU A 549 -22.79 -5.07 5.69
C GLU A 549 -21.44 -5.78 5.76
N GLN A 550 -21.36 -6.89 6.50
CA GLN A 550 -20.16 -7.70 6.53
C GLN A 550 -19.97 -8.43 5.18
N ASN A 551 -18.69 -8.59 4.80
CA ASN A 551 -18.34 -9.36 3.63
C ASN A 551 -18.84 -10.82 3.76
N PRO A 552 -19.31 -11.43 2.66
CA PRO A 552 -19.74 -12.83 2.65
C PRO A 552 -18.64 -13.76 3.18
N GLY A 553 -19.03 -14.82 3.88
CA GLY A 553 -18.12 -15.79 4.47
C GLY A 553 -17.65 -15.47 5.89
N TYR A 554 -17.71 -14.19 6.30
CA TYR A 554 -17.44 -13.82 7.69
C TYR A 554 -18.70 -13.97 8.53
N THR A 555 -18.61 -14.75 9.62
CA THR A 555 -19.74 -15.04 10.51
C THR A 555 -20.25 -13.76 11.17
N LYS A 556 -21.57 -13.59 11.15
CA LYS A 556 -22.22 -12.64 12.07
C LYS A 556 -22.03 -13.22 13.47
N TYR A 557 -21.20 -12.60 14.30
CA TYR A 557 -21.22 -12.89 15.74
C TYR A 557 -22.59 -12.48 16.26
N VAL A 558 -23.44 -13.46 16.53
CA VAL A 558 -24.65 -13.24 17.30
C VAL A 558 -24.19 -13.21 18.77
N TYR A 559 -24.08 -12.03 19.35
CA TYR A 559 -23.96 -11.92 20.81
C TYR A 559 -25.25 -12.50 21.40
N ILE A 560 -25.15 -13.68 21.98
CA ILE A 560 -26.20 -14.21 22.86
C ILE A 560 -25.97 -13.52 24.20
N TYR A 561 -26.78 -12.49 24.47
CA TYR A 561 -26.85 -11.84 25.80
C TYR A 561 -27.51 -12.77 26.82
#